data_20ecae6e48c0b9fb355122dbf8e5a214
#
_entry.id   20ecae6e48c0b9fb355122dbf8e5a214
#
_cell.length_a   1.000
_cell.length_b   1.000
_cell.length_c   1.000
_cell.angle_alpha   90.00
_cell.angle_beta   90.00
_cell.angle_gamma   90.00
#
_symmetry.space_group_name_H-M   'P 1'
#
loop_
_entity.id
_entity.type
_entity.pdbx_description
1 polymer ?
#
loop_
_entity_poly.entity_id
_entity_poly.type
_entity_poly.pdbx_seq_one_letter_code
_entity_poly.pdbx_strand_id
1 'polypeptide(L)'
;GFNENLLNDAINLALNSETLWPYDLGAANNIPGLTDIEPEPWNRILGPLKPRGGPSGLLVYKGYIAAKWGDPTRVDMTFSIAKSYFSVLTGIAVQDGLIDSVDTPVATTLRDKTVSSYFRSDQNRGITWEHLLHQTSEWEGTLFDKPDQVDHFREVGPGSINTRKGSKRKLQKPGTFWEYNDVRVNLLGLALLSLFKRPLSDVLRERVMAPIGASDTWSWHGYENSWVDIDGEQMQSVPGGTHWGGGIQISTFDHARFGLLVHRRG
;
A
#
# COMPACT_ATOMS: atom_id res chain seq x y z
N GLY A 1 34.25 9.15 4.06
CA GLY A 1 33.54 9.97 3.09
C GLY A 1 33.03 9.13 1.93
N PHE A 2 32.11 9.66 1.14
CA PHE A 2 31.69 9.03 -0.11
C PHE A 2 32.76 9.14 -1.18
N ASN A 3 32.81 8.15 -2.08
CA ASN A 3 33.51 8.32 -3.34
C ASN A 3 32.60 9.15 -4.27
N GLU A 4 32.98 10.40 -4.54
CA GLU A 4 32.14 11.33 -5.32
C GLU A 4 31.86 10.84 -6.74
N ASN A 5 32.81 10.17 -7.39
CA ASN A 5 32.60 9.64 -8.74
C ASN A 5 31.55 8.56 -8.75
N LEU A 6 31.63 7.58 -7.83
CA LEU A 6 30.64 6.52 -7.72
C LEU A 6 29.26 7.06 -7.31
N LEU A 7 29.21 8.11 -6.49
CA LEU A 7 27.94 8.75 -6.13
C LEU A 7 27.32 9.44 -7.35
N ASN A 8 28.10 10.16 -8.14
CA ASN A 8 27.63 10.79 -9.35
C ASN A 8 27.18 9.76 -10.40
N ASP A 9 27.91 8.65 -10.54
CA ASP A 9 27.52 7.55 -11.44
C ASP A 9 26.18 6.95 -11.01
N ALA A 10 25.94 6.74 -9.71
CA ALA A 10 24.68 6.24 -9.19
C ALA A 10 23.53 7.22 -9.43
N ILE A 11 23.73 8.52 -9.24
CA ILE A 11 22.74 9.55 -9.54
C ILE A 11 22.41 9.59 -11.02
N ASN A 12 23.44 9.55 -11.90
CA ASN A 12 23.25 9.52 -13.34
C ASN A 12 22.48 8.26 -13.77
N LEU A 13 22.79 7.10 -13.20
CA LEU A 13 22.04 5.88 -13.46
C LEU A 13 20.57 6.04 -13.07
N ALA A 14 20.29 6.59 -11.88
CA ALA A 14 18.91 6.82 -11.43
C ALA A 14 18.14 7.76 -12.36
N LEU A 15 18.76 8.85 -12.81
CA LEU A 15 18.15 9.81 -13.75
C LEU A 15 17.89 9.21 -15.13
N ASN A 16 18.77 8.32 -15.60
CA ASN A 16 18.66 7.68 -16.91
C ASN A 16 17.80 6.40 -16.91
N SER A 17 17.38 5.94 -15.73
CA SER A 17 16.54 4.74 -15.57
C SER A 17 15.06 5.08 -15.31
N GLU A 18 14.57 6.15 -15.94
CA GLU A 18 13.18 6.56 -15.82
C GLU A 18 12.23 5.47 -16.36
N THR A 19 11.10 5.28 -15.66
CA THR A 19 10.03 4.41 -16.15
C THR A 19 9.47 4.92 -17.48
N LEU A 20 9.05 3.99 -18.35
CA LEU A 20 8.40 4.31 -19.63
C LEU A 20 6.92 4.71 -19.48
N TRP A 21 6.39 4.71 -18.28
CA TRP A 21 5.01 5.11 -18.03
C TRP A 21 4.80 6.58 -18.42
N PRO A 22 3.63 6.94 -18.97
CA PRO A 22 3.33 8.33 -19.33
C PRO A 22 3.35 9.24 -18.11
N TYR A 23 3.64 10.52 -18.31
CA TYR A 23 3.58 11.51 -17.23
C TYR A 23 2.16 11.73 -16.73
N ASP A 24 1.19 11.78 -17.64
CA ASP A 24 -0.23 11.89 -17.28
C ASP A 24 -0.87 10.51 -17.17
N LEU A 25 -0.88 9.99 -15.94
CA LEU A 25 -1.49 8.71 -15.64
C LEU A 25 -3.02 8.74 -15.71
N GLY A 26 -3.63 9.92 -15.49
CA GLY A 26 -5.09 10.08 -15.48
C GLY A 26 -5.70 10.23 -16.85
N ALA A 27 -4.96 10.75 -17.83
CA ALA A 27 -5.43 10.94 -19.21
C ALA A 27 -5.17 9.71 -20.11
N ALA A 28 -4.31 8.79 -19.69
CA ALA A 28 -3.98 7.62 -20.49
C ALA A 28 -5.04 6.54 -20.37
N ASN A 29 -5.68 6.21 -21.50
CA ASN A 29 -6.69 5.15 -21.56
C ASN A 29 -6.06 3.74 -21.42
N ASN A 30 -4.78 3.62 -21.68
CA ASN A 30 -4.02 2.39 -21.52
C ASN A 30 -2.61 2.70 -21.03
N ILE A 31 -2.30 2.31 -19.82
CA ILE A 31 -0.98 2.42 -19.20
C ILE A 31 -0.46 1.00 -19.04
N PRO A 32 0.56 0.60 -19.81
CA PRO A 32 1.12 -0.75 -19.73
C PRO A 32 1.48 -1.12 -18.28
N GLY A 33 0.99 -2.26 -17.82
CA GLY A 33 1.20 -2.73 -16.47
C GLY A 33 0.35 -2.03 -15.39
N LEU A 34 -0.55 -1.11 -15.77
CA LEU A 34 -1.49 -0.46 -14.84
C LEU A 34 -2.96 -0.74 -15.23
N THR A 35 -3.34 -0.49 -16.48
CA THR A 35 -4.73 -0.61 -16.93
C THR A 35 -4.99 -1.83 -17.80
N ASP A 36 -3.96 -2.51 -18.27
CA ASP A 36 -4.04 -3.66 -19.17
C ASP A 36 -3.81 -5.03 -18.50
N ILE A 37 -3.61 -5.03 -17.17
CA ILE A 37 -3.30 -6.27 -16.45
C ILE A 37 -4.52 -7.10 -16.09
N GLU A 38 -5.74 -6.53 -16.09
CA GLU A 38 -6.98 -7.26 -15.84
C GLU A 38 -8.00 -7.06 -16.97
N PRO A 39 -8.85 -8.08 -17.20
CA PRO A 39 -10.02 -7.91 -18.06
C PRO A 39 -11.09 -7.05 -17.37
N GLU A 40 -11.99 -6.48 -18.16
CA GLU A 40 -13.19 -5.84 -17.61
C GLU A 40 -14.06 -6.84 -16.80
N PRO A 41 -14.71 -6.36 -15.74
CA PRO A 41 -14.76 -4.98 -15.21
C PRO A 41 -13.65 -4.70 -14.19
N TRP A 42 -12.70 -5.60 -13.99
CA TRP A 42 -11.69 -5.51 -12.93
C TRP A 42 -10.57 -4.51 -13.23
N ASN A 43 -10.41 -4.11 -14.49
CA ASN A 43 -9.46 -3.08 -14.93
C ASN A 43 -9.89 -1.65 -14.56
N ARG A 44 -11.15 -1.44 -14.10
CA ARG A 44 -11.66 -0.11 -13.78
C ARG A 44 -10.83 0.57 -12.69
N ILE A 45 -10.38 1.79 -12.96
CA ILE A 45 -9.76 2.67 -11.98
C ILE A 45 -10.84 3.18 -11.00
N LEU A 46 -10.55 3.10 -9.71
CA LEU A 46 -11.49 3.40 -8.62
C LEU A 46 -11.08 4.60 -7.77
N GLY A 47 -9.80 4.95 -7.78
CA GLY A 47 -9.28 6.08 -7.03
C GLY A 47 -8.59 7.10 -7.91
N PRO A 48 -8.28 8.29 -7.38
CA PRO A 48 -7.62 9.32 -8.15
C PRO A 48 -6.24 8.88 -8.63
N LEU A 49 -5.93 9.18 -9.88
CA LEU A 49 -4.60 9.15 -10.45
C LEU A 49 -4.07 10.58 -10.57
N LYS A 50 -2.77 10.76 -10.37
CA LYS A 50 -2.10 12.05 -10.45
C LYS A 50 -1.00 11.97 -11.50
N PRO A 51 -0.79 13.02 -12.32
CA PRO A 51 0.37 13.10 -13.17
C PRO A 51 1.66 12.94 -12.37
N ARG A 52 2.56 12.08 -12.84
CA ARG A 52 3.84 11.82 -12.18
C ARG A 52 4.92 12.84 -12.58
N GLY A 53 5.93 12.96 -11.73
CA GLY A 53 7.17 13.66 -12.07
C GLY A 53 8.20 12.76 -12.76
N GLY A 54 9.32 13.35 -13.12
CA GLY A 54 10.53 12.63 -13.51
C GLY A 54 11.23 11.98 -12.31
N PRO A 55 12.36 11.29 -12.53
CA PRO A 55 13.13 10.65 -11.47
C PRO A 55 13.53 11.63 -10.37
N SER A 56 13.23 11.30 -9.13
CA SER A 56 13.57 12.10 -7.95
C SER A 56 14.06 11.21 -6.83
N GLY A 57 15.03 11.66 -6.07
CA GLY A 57 15.56 10.88 -4.97
C GLY A 57 16.42 11.67 -3.99
N LEU A 58 16.68 11.03 -2.84
CA LEU A 58 17.59 11.47 -1.79
C LEU A 58 18.51 10.34 -1.37
N LEU A 59 19.73 10.71 -1.00
CA LEU A 59 20.60 9.86 -0.21
C LEU A 59 20.77 10.47 1.18
N VAL A 60 20.37 9.73 2.20
CA VAL A 60 20.56 10.13 3.60
C VAL A 60 21.69 9.30 4.19
N TYR A 61 22.66 9.96 4.78
CA TYR A 61 23.79 9.34 5.48
C TYR A 61 23.99 9.95 6.86
N LYS A 62 23.95 9.10 7.88
CA LYS A 62 24.08 9.53 9.29
C LYS A 62 23.09 10.64 9.68
N GLY A 63 21.89 10.64 9.09
CA GLY A 63 20.85 11.64 9.36
C GLY A 63 20.94 12.93 8.53
N TYR A 64 21.95 13.08 7.67
CA TYR A 64 22.11 14.23 6.78
C TYR A 64 21.82 13.87 5.33
N ILE A 65 21.28 14.82 4.56
CA ILE A 65 21.12 14.66 3.12
C ILE A 65 22.51 14.77 2.47
N ALA A 66 23.02 13.65 2.01
CA ALA A 66 24.32 13.57 1.34
C ALA A 66 24.23 13.89 -0.16
N ALA A 67 23.10 13.56 -0.79
CA ALA A 67 22.80 13.91 -2.17
C ALA A 67 21.28 14.00 -2.40
N LYS A 68 20.89 14.74 -3.44
CA LYS A 68 19.52 14.81 -3.95
C LYS A 68 19.56 15.03 -5.45
N TRP A 69 18.53 14.55 -6.16
CA TRP A 69 18.34 14.74 -7.58
C TRP A 69 16.86 14.86 -7.94
N GLY A 70 16.57 15.39 -9.13
CA GLY A 70 15.19 15.68 -9.56
C GLY A 70 14.53 16.75 -8.70
N ASP A 71 13.22 16.63 -8.50
CA ASP A 71 12.44 17.52 -7.64
C ASP A 71 11.92 16.76 -6.40
N PRO A 72 12.67 16.74 -5.28
CA PRO A 72 12.27 16.04 -4.06
C PRO A 72 11.07 16.67 -3.34
N THR A 73 10.63 17.86 -3.72
CA THR A 73 9.46 18.55 -3.14
C THR A 73 8.16 18.14 -3.81
N ARG A 74 8.24 17.60 -5.03
CA ARG A 74 7.06 17.16 -5.76
C ARG A 74 6.37 16.04 -5.02
N VAL A 75 5.04 16.14 -4.95
CA VAL A 75 4.15 15.14 -4.36
C VAL A 75 3.70 14.17 -5.44
N ASP A 76 4.17 12.95 -5.38
CA ASP A 76 3.87 11.89 -6.34
C ASP A 76 3.24 10.67 -5.67
N MET A 77 2.59 9.81 -6.47
CA MET A 77 2.01 8.56 -6.02
C MET A 77 3.10 7.54 -5.67
N THR A 78 2.96 6.88 -4.53
CA THR A 78 3.93 5.86 -4.08
C THR A 78 3.59 4.46 -4.53
N PHE A 79 2.38 4.24 -5.05
CA PHE A 79 1.87 2.90 -5.33
C PHE A 79 2.10 1.97 -4.13
N SER A 80 2.58 0.77 -4.36
CA SER A 80 2.69 -0.30 -3.36
C SER A 80 3.61 -0.03 -2.17
N ILE A 81 4.40 1.05 -2.20
CA ILE A 81 5.14 1.45 -0.98
C ILE A 81 4.18 1.84 0.15
N ALA A 82 2.93 2.22 -0.17
CA ALA A 82 1.87 2.42 0.83
C ALA A 82 1.67 1.22 1.77
N LYS A 83 2.01 -0.01 1.35
CA LYS A 83 1.95 -1.22 2.18
C LYS A 83 2.88 -1.14 3.40
N SER A 84 4.01 -0.47 3.28
CA SER A 84 4.93 -0.24 4.40
C SER A 84 4.32 0.66 5.48
N TYR A 85 3.44 1.57 5.10
CA TYR A 85 2.71 2.40 6.05
C TYR A 85 1.64 1.60 6.82
N PHE A 86 0.99 0.63 6.18
CA PHE A 86 0.11 -0.30 6.90
C PHE A 86 0.85 -1.12 7.95
N SER A 87 2.09 -1.56 7.67
CA SER A 87 2.87 -2.31 8.67
C SER A 87 3.16 -1.47 9.91
N VAL A 88 3.48 -0.18 9.74
CA VAL A 88 3.69 0.75 10.85
C VAL A 88 2.39 1.00 11.61
N LEU A 89 1.26 1.21 10.91
CA LEU A 89 -0.06 1.37 11.57
C LEU A 89 -0.47 0.10 12.33
N THR A 90 -0.17 -1.09 11.81
CA THR A 90 -0.40 -2.34 12.54
C THR A 90 0.46 -2.40 13.80
N GLY A 91 1.72 -1.97 13.73
CA GLY A 91 2.60 -1.85 14.91
C GLY A 91 2.04 -0.90 15.97
N ILE A 92 1.47 0.24 15.54
CA ILE A 92 0.77 1.17 16.45
C ILE A 92 -0.46 0.51 17.07
N ALA A 93 -1.25 -0.24 16.31
CA ALA A 93 -2.40 -0.97 16.86
C ALA A 93 -2.01 -2.01 17.89
N VAL A 94 -0.86 -2.67 17.74
CA VAL A 94 -0.28 -3.56 18.75
C VAL A 94 0.18 -2.77 19.98
N GLN A 95 0.89 -1.66 19.78
CA GLN A 95 1.37 -0.79 20.86
C GLN A 95 0.21 -0.23 21.70
N ASP A 96 -0.91 0.12 21.06
CA ASP A 96 -2.10 0.66 21.72
C ASP A 96 -2.99 -0.44 22.35
N GLY A 97 -2.62 -1.72 22.24
CA GLY A 97 -3.39 -2.86 22.77
C GLY A 97 -4.68 -3.14 21.99
N LEU A 98 -4.82 -2.62 20.76
CA LEU A 98 -5.94 -2.95 19.88
C LEU A 98 -5.78 -4.33 19.24
N ILE A 99 -4.54 -4.78 19.11
CA ILE A 99 -4.13 -6.11 18.66
C ILE A 99 -3.23 -6.69 19.76
N ASP A 100 -3.66 -7.78 20.39
CA ASP A 100 -2.87 -8.44 21.44
C ASP A 100 -1.61 -9.11 20.90
N SER A 101 -1.72 -9.75 19.74
CA SER A 101 -0.64 -10.38 19.00
C SER A 101 -0.97 -10.42 17.51
N VAL A 102 0.03 -10.27 16.64
CA VAL A 102 -0.14 -10.43 15.19
C VAL A 102 -0.54 -11.86 14.80
N ASP A 103 -0.29 -12.84 15.65
CA ASP A 103 -0.70 -14.24 15.47
C ASP A 103 -2.19 -14.47 15.82
N THR A 104 -2.85 -13.48 16.40
CA THR A 104 -4.28 -13.58 16.73
C THR A 104 -5.13 -13.52 15.44
N PRO A 105 -6.14 -14.41 15.29
CA PRO A 105 -7.05 -14.32 14.16
C PRO A 105 -7.78 -12.99 14.10
N VAL A 106 -7.79 -12.36 12.92
CA VAL A 106 -8.44 -11.05 12.70
C VAL A 106 -9.92 -11.10 13.11
N ALA A 107 -10.61 -12.20 12.81
CA ALA A 107 -12.01 -12.40 13.15
C ALA A 107 -12.31 -12.26 14.66
N THR A 108 -11.35 -12.57 15.54
CA THR A 108 -11.52 -12.49 17.01
C THR A 108 -11.21 -11.10 17.56
N THR A 109 -10.42 -10.32 16.83
CA THR A 109 -10.04 -8.95 17.21
C THR A 109 -11.11 -7.92 16.82
N LEU A 110 -11.71 -8.08 15.64
CA LEU A 110 -12.69 -7.14 15.10
C LEU A 110 -14.04 -7.25 15.78
N ARG A 111 -14.55 -6.14 16.30
CA ARG A 111 -15.87 -6.03 16.95
C ARG A 111 -16.96 -5.57 15.98
N ASP A 112 -16.62 -4.79 14.97
CA ASP A 112 -17.54 -4.37 13.93
C ASP A 112 -18.04 -5.59 13.14
N LYS A 113 -19.37 -5.73 13.04
CA LYS A 113 -20.02 -6.90 12.42
C LYS A 113 -19.83 -6.94 10.92
N THR A 114 -19.81 -5.79 10.27
CA THR A 114 -19.67 -5.66 8.82
C THR A 114 -18.27 -6.08 8.42
N VAL A 115 -17.25 -5.46 9.01
CA VAL A 115 -15.84 -5.76 8.67
C VAL A 115 -15.46 -7.17 9.13
N SER A 116 -15.89 -7.62 10.32
CA SER A 116 -15.61 -8.99 10.76
C SER A 116 -16.24 -10.06 9.87
N SER A 117 -17.31 -9.73 9.11
CA SER A 117 -17.95 -10.69 8.20
C SER A 117 -17.03 -11.19 7.10
N TYR A 118 -16.06 -10.39 6.68
CA TYR A 118 -15.04 -10.77 5.68
C TYR A 118 -14.13 -11.92 6.16
N PHE A 119 -14.13 -12.22 7.47
CA PHE A 119 -13.28 -13.24 8.08
C PHE A 119 -14.06 -14.42 8.67
N ARG A 120 -15.32 -14.65 8.29
CA ARG A 120 -16.17 -15.68 8.93
C ARG A 120 -16.24 -17.01 8.18
N SER A 121 -15.90 -17.05 6.89
CA SER A 121 -15.93 -18.30 6.13
C SER A 121 -14.93 -19.32 6.71
N ASP A 122 -15.10 -20.59 6.38
CA ASP A 122 -14.17 -21.64 6.80
C ASP A 122 -12.74 -21.38 6.30
N GLN A 123 -12.60 -20.81 5.11
CA GLN A 123 -11.30 -20.40 4.56
C GLN A 123 -10.71 -19.23 5.36
N ASN A 124 -11.51 -18.22 5.71
CA ASN A 124 -11.02 -16.93 6.21
C ASN A 124 -10.88 -16.85 7.74
N ARG A 125 -11.62 -17.65 8.52
CA ARG A 125 -11.70 -17.52 9.98
C ARG A 125 -10.37 -17.71 10.72
N GLY A 126 -9.42 -18.40 10.10
CA GLY A 126 -8.09 -18.63 10.66
C GLY A 126 -7.02 -17.63 10.21
N ILE A 127 -7.40 -16.61 9.44
CA ILE A 127 -6.46 -15.58 8.98
C ILE A 127 -6.04 -14.70 10.14
N THR A 128 -4.73 -14.58 10.36
CA THR A 128 -4.12 -13.72 11.37
C THR A 128 -3.68 -12.38 10.78
N TRP A 129 -3.36 -11.41 11.63
CA TRP A 129 -2.75 -10.15 11.22
C TRP A 129 -1.42 -10.37 10.51
N GLU A 130 -0.61 -11.32 11.00
CA GLU A 130 0.66 -11.72 10.36
C GLU A 130 0.43 -12.23 8.94
N HIS A 131 -0.59 -13.07 8.72
CA HIS A 131 -0.90 -13.56 7.38
C HIS A 131 -1.26 -12.44 6.40
N LEU A 132 -1.98 -11.39 6.84
CA LEU A 132 -2.26 -10.22 6.01
C LEU A 132 -1.00 -9.40 5.73
N LEU A 133 -0.17 -9.15 6.75
CA LEU A 133 1.09 -8.40 6.62
C LEU A 133 2.08 -9.07 5.69
N HIS A 134 2.19 -10.39 5.73
CA HIS A 134 3.11 -11.17 4.92
C HIS A 134 2.54 -11.60 3.56
N GLN A 135 1.31 -11.20 3.23
CA GLN A 135 0.61 -11.61 2.00
C GLN A 135 0.49 -13.14 1.84
N THR A 136 0.29 -13.83 2.96
CA THR A 136 0.07 -15.28 3.03
C THR A 136 -1.34 -15.62 3.50
N SER A 137 -2.26 -14.64 3.49
CA SER A 137 -3.59 -14.80 4.08
C SER A 137 -4.46 -15.80 3.33
N GLU A 138 -4.27 -15.96 2.01
CA GLU A 138 -5.16 -16.78 1.17
C GLU A 138 -6.66 -16.45 1.40
N TRP A 139 -6.94 -15.19 1.73
CA TRP A 139 -8.30 -14.70 1.90
C TRP A 139 -9.09 -14.85 0.62
N GLU A 140 -10.33 -15.29 0.74
CA GLU A 140 -11.30 -15.44 -0.34
C GLU A 140 -12.43 -14.44 -0.19
N GLY A 141 -12.67 -13.65 -1.26
CA GLY A 141 -13.81 -12.74 -1.26
C GLY A 141 -13.71 -11.64 -2.30
N THR A 142 -14.65 -10.69 -2.19
CA THR A 142 -14.69 -9.47 -3.00
C THR A 142 -14.67 -8.26 -2.09
N LEU A 143 -13.81 -7.31 -2.37
CA LEU A 143 -13.68 -6.06 -1.65
C LEU A 143 -13.66 -4.89 -2.64
N PHE A 144 -14.57 -3.92 -2.47
CA PHE A 144 -14.69 -2.74 -3.34
C PHE A 144 -14.74 -3.11 -4.84
N ASP A 145 -15.63 -4.07 -5.18
CA ASP A 145 -15.83 -4.63 -6.54
C ASP A 145 -14.63 -5.37 -7.13
N LYS A 146 -13.59 -5.63 -6.33
CA LYS A 146 -12.42 -6.41 -6.75
C LYS A 146 -12.39 -7.75 -6.03
N PRO A 147 -12.54 -8.88 -6.73
CA PRO A 147 -12.35 -10.20 -6.13
C PRO A 147 -10.86 -10.46 -5.87
N ASP A 148 -10.53 -11.23 -4.84
CA ASP A 148 -9.15 -11.64 -4.59
C ASP A 148 -8.54 -12.41 -5.76
N GLN A 149 -9.38 -13.10 -6.52
CA GLN A 149 -8.99 -13.83 -7.73
C GLN A 149 -8.24 -12.95 -8.75
N VAL A 150 -8.49 -11.63 -8.79
CA VAL A 150 -7.87 -10.73 -9.76
C VAL A 150 -6.35 -10.78 -9.72
N ASP A 151 -5.77 -11.07 -8.57
CA ASP A 151 -4.32 -11.18 -8.37
C ASP A 151 -3.81 -12.62 -8.24
N HIS A 152 -4.64 -13.64 -8.49
CA HIS A 152 -4.14 -15.02 -8.54
C HIS A 152 -3.10 -15.18 -9.66
N PHE A 153 -2.02 -15.88 -9.38
CA PHE A 153 -0.87 -16.07 -10.29
C PHE A 153 -0.22 -14.76 -10.75
N ARG A 154 -0.34 -13.71 -9.96
CA ARG A 154 0.35 -12.46 -10.25
C ARG A 154 1.84 -12.62 -10.05
N GLU A 155 2.58 -12.32 -11.09
CA GLU A 155 4.03 -12.22 -11.07
C GLU A 155 4.43 -10.76 -10.84
N VAL A 156 5.46 -10.54 -10.02
CA VAL A 156 6.01 -9.21 -9.72
C VAL A 156 7.50 -9.18 -9.97
N GLY A 157 7.99 -8.06 -10.48
CA GLY A 157 9.39 -7.84 -10.77
C GLY A 157 9.73 -7.73 -12.25
N PRO A 158 11.00 -7.47 -12.58
CA PRO A 158 11.44 -7.36 -13.96
C PRO A 158 11.18 -8.66 -14.75
N GLY A 159 10.58 -8.54 -15.92
CA GLY A 159 10.29 -9.67 -16.81
C GLY A 159 9.02 -10.45 -16.49
N SER A 160 8.19 -10.00 -15.56
CA SER A 160 6.88 -10.60 -15.29
C SER A 160 5.99 -10.55 -16.52
N ILE A 161 5.36 -11.69 -16.87
CA ILE A 161 4.53 -11.82 -18.09
C ILE A 161 3.03 -11.82 -17.75
N ASN A 162 2.66 -12.24 -16.53
CA ASN A 162 1.28 -12.25 -16.01
C ASN A 162 0.23 -12.98 -16.88
N THR A 163 0.63 -13.94 -17.72
CA THR A 163 -0.28 -14.67 -18.64
C THR A 163 -1.37 -15.46 -17.93
N ARG A 164 -1.16 -15.83 -16.66
CA ARG A 164 -2.11 -16.56 -15.84
C ARG A 164 -2.80 -15.71 -14.80
N LYS A 165 -2.45 -14.43 -14.68
CA LYS A 165 -3.03 -13.51 -13.69
C LYS A 165 -4.55 -13.48 -13.81
N GLY A 166 -5.24 -13.54 -12.68
CA GLY A 166 -6.70 -13.57 -12.62
C GLY A 166 -7.34 -14.94 -12.90
N SER A 167 -6.56 -15.98 -13.23
CA SER A 167 -7.09 -17.32 -13.41
C SER A 167 -7.49 -17.95 -12.08
N LYS A 168 -8.57 -18.74 -12.06
CA LYS A 168 -8.99 -19.47 -10.85
C LYS A 168 -7.93 -20.47 -10.42
N ARG A 169 -7.72 -20.59 -9.13
CA ARG A 169 -6.94 -21.62 -8.48
C ARG A 169 -7.58 -22.07 -7.17
N LYS A 170 -7.21 -23.26 -6.70
CA LYS A 170 -7.57 -23.70 -5.35
C LYS A 170 -6.73 -22.89 -4.35
N LEU A 171 -7.39 -22.33 -3.35
CA LEU A 171 -6.71 -21.65 -2.25
C LEU A 171 -6.00 -22.65 -1.34
N GLN A 172 -4.90 -22.20 -0.76
CA GLN A 172 -4.14 -22.92 0.24
C GLN A 172 -4.63 -22.54 1.67
N LYS A 173 -4.15 -23.27 2.65
CA LYS A 173 -4.39 -22.88 4.04
C LYS A 173 -3.72 -21.53 4.32
N PRO A 174 -4.38 -20.60 5.03
CA PRO A 174 -3.75 -19.35 5.48
C PRO A 174 -2.39 -19.59 6.14
N GLY A 175 -1.41 -18.78 5.80
CA GLY A 175 -0.03 -18.86 6.28
C GLY A 175 0.90 -19.80 5.49
N THR A 176 0.39 -20.55 4.50
CA THR A 176 1.20 -21.56 3.80
C THR A 176 1.57 -21.22 2.35
N PHE A 177 0.99 -20.18 1.79
CA PHE A 177 1.22 -19.78 0.41
C PHE A 177 1.34 -18.26 0.31
N TRP A 178 2.42 -17.79 -0.29
CA TRP A 178 2.65 -16.37 -0.57
C TRP A 178 2.13 -16.00 -1.96
N GLU A 179 1.34 -14.94 -2.03
CA GLU A 179 0.89 -14.36 -3.28
C GLU A 179 0.75 -12.86 -3.15
N TYR A 180 1.37 -12.12 -4.07
CA TYR A 180 1.20 -10.67 -4.10
C TYR A 180 -0.22 -10.31 -4.53
N ASN A 181 -1.05 -9.87 -3.58
CA ASN A 181 -2.47 -9.65 -3.80
C ASN A 181 -2.92 -8.33 -3.19
N ASP A 182 -3.20 -7.36 -4.04
CA ASP A 182 -3.57 -6.01 -3.63
C ASP A 182 -4.94 -5.97 -2.92
N VAL A 183 -5.90 -6.82 -3.31
CA VAL A 183 -7.22 -6.88 -2.65
C VAL A 183 -7.08 -7.32 -1.21
N ARG A 184 -6.24 -8.33 -0.94
CA ARG A 184 -5.96 -8.83 0.41
C ARG A 184 -5.24 -7.79 1.28
N VAL A 185 -4.39 -6.97 0.69
CA VAL A 185 -3.76 -5.85 1.40
C VAL A 185 -4.75 -4.72 1.66
N ASN A 186 -5.67 -4.43 0.73
CA ASN A 186 -6.73 -3.46 0.96
C ASN A 186 -7.66 -3.90 2.10
N LEU A 187 -7.87 -5.22 2.26
CA LEU A 187 -8.61 -5.76 3.39
C LEU A 187 -7.89 -5.51 4.74
N LEU A 188 -6.55 -5.56 4.78
CA LEU A 188 -5.78 -5.13 5.96
C LEU A 188 -6.08 -3.67 6.29
N GLY A 189 -6.12 -2.79 5.29
CA GLY A 189 -6.49 -1.38 5.48
C GLY A 189 -7.89 -1.20 6.07
N LEU A 190 -8.89 -1.95 5.56
CA LEU A 190 -10.25 -1.93 6.11
C LEU A 190 -10.31 -2.47 7.55
N ALA A 191 -9.59 -3.55 7.84
CA ALA A 191 -9.53 -4.11 9.18
C ALA A 191 -8.90 -3.14 10.19
N LEU A 192 -7.81 -2.45 9.81
CA LEU A 192 -7.19 -1.42 10.64
C LEU A 192 -8.12 -0.21 10.85
N LEU A 193 -8.82 0.24 9.80
CA LEU A 193 -9.82 1.31 9.91
C LEU A 193 -10.89 0.97 10.96
N SER A 194 -11.40 -0.27 10.93
CA SER A 194 -12.38 -0.77 11.90
C SER A 194 -11.83 -0.84 13.34
N LEU A 195 -10.54 -1.12 13.51
CA LEU A 195 -9.91 -1.12 14.85
C LEU A 195 -9.74 0.29 15.40
N PHE A 196 -9.16 1.18 14.61
CA PHE A 196 -8.89 2.56 15.06
C PHE A 196 -10.17 3.38 15.17
N LYS A 197 -11.22 3.02 14.43
CA LYS A 197 -12.49 3.79 14.33
C LYS A 197 -12.24 5.26 13.98
N ARG A 198 -11.23 5.51 13.17
CA ARG A 198 -10.77 6.81 12.70
C ARG A 198 -10.14 6.65 11.31
N PRO A 199 -10.23 7.64 10.43
CA PRO A 199 -9.52 7.61 9.17
C PRO A 199 -8.03 7.28 9.37
N LEU A 200 -7.51 6.29 8.62
CA LEU A 200 -6.11 5.88 8.78
C LEU A 200 -5.11 6.98 8.41
N SER A 201 -5.49 7.92 7.53
CA SER A 201 -4.72 9.12 7.24
C SER A 201 -4.52 10.00 8.48
N ASP A 202 -5.54 10.11 9.35
CA ASP A 202 -5.47 10.93 10.56
C ASP A 202 -4.61 10.25 11.63
N VAL A 203 -4.77 8.93 11.80
CA VAL A 203 -3.91 8.14 12.68
C VAL A 203 -2.45 8.25 12.24
N LEU A 204 -2.18 8.08 10.93
CA LEU A 204 -0.83 8.19 10.37
C LEU A 204 -0.25 9.60 10.58
N ARG A 205 -1.06 10.64 10.34
CA ARG A 205 -0.65 12.04 10.54
C ARG A 205 -0.21 12.29 11.98
N GLU A 206 -1.06 11.94 12.93
CA GLU A 206 -0.86 12.21 14.34
C GLU A 206 0.29 11.39 14.94
N ARG A 207 0.31 10.09 14.63
CA ARG A 207 1.19 9.14 15.31
C ARG A 207 2.55 8.99 14.65
N VAL A 208 2.68 9.36 13.37
CA VAL A 208 3.90 9.13 12.57
C VAL A 208 4.37 10.40 11.88
N MET A 209 3.55 10.95 10.96
CA MET A 209 4.04 11.95 10.02
C MET A 209 4.37 13.29 10.72
N ALA A 210 3.54 13.75 11.63
CA ALA A 210 3.82 14.97 12.40
C ALA A 210 5.04 14.80 13.33
N PRO A 211 5.16 13.71 14.12
CA PRO A 211 6.36 13.47 14.96
C PRO A 211 7.69 13.42 14.20
N ILE A 212 7.70 12.90 12.95
CA ILE A 212 8.92 12.89 12.13
C ILE A 212 9.17 14.18 11.36
N GLY A 213 8.32 15.20 11.55
CA GLY A 213 8.44 16.50 10.90
C GLY A 213 8.12 16.48 9.41
N ALA A 214 7.23 15.60 8.97
CA ALA A 214 6.71 15.61 7.61
C ALA A 214 5.87 16.87 7.35
N SER A 215 5.84 17.31 6.10
CA SER A 215 4.97 18.42 5.67
C SER A 215 3.49 18.01 5.68
N ASP A 216 2.59 18.98 5.47
CA ASP A 216 1.16 18.73 5.31
C ASP A 216 0.75 18.47 3.84
N THR A 217 1.71 18.33 2.93
CA THR A 217 1.43 18.19 1.50
C THR A 217 1.06 16.78 1.08
N TRP A 218 1.38 15.77 1.89
CA TRP A 218 1.02 14.39 1.62
C TRP A 218 -0.48 14.12 1.85
N SER A 219 -1.00 13.11 1.16
CA SER A 219 -2.39 12.66 1.31
C SER A 219 -2.50 11.17 1.08
N TRP A 220 -3.57 10.55 1.60
CA TRP A 220 -3.90 9.15 1.35
C TRP A 220 -5.34 9.07 0.86
N HIS A 221 -5.53 8.67 -0.39
CA HIS A 221 -6.82 8.65 -1.06
C HIS A 221 -7.35 7.22 -1.14
N GLY A 222 -8.63 7.05 -0.81
CA GLY A 222 -9.38 5.81 -1.01
C GLY A 222 -9.94 5.68 -2.43
N TYR A 223 -10.79 4.68 -2.61
CA TYR A 223 -11.58 4.49 -3.82
C TYR A 223 -12.94 5.18 -3.70
N GLU A 224 -13.57 5.50 -4.83
CA GLU A 224 -14.91 6.09 -4.86
C GLU A 224 -15.96 5.23 -4.13
N ASN A 225 -15.77 3.89 -4.16
CA ASN A 225 -16.66 2.90 -3.55
C ASN A 225 -16.10 2.31 -2.23
N SER A 226 -15.08 2.92 -1.61
CA SER A 226 -14.47 2.40 -0.36
C SER A 226 -14.97 3.09 0.91
N TRP A 227 -16.12 3.78 0.83
CA TRP A 227 -16.78 4.35 2.00
C TRP A 227 -17.51 3.25 2.78
N VAL A 228 -17.27 3.20 4.06
CA VAL A 228 -17.84 2.20 4.98
C VAL A 228 -18.40 2.88 6.22
N ASP A 229 -19.48 2.31 6.76
CA ASP A 229 -20.00 2.74 8.05
C ASP A 229 -19.26 2.00 9.17
N ILE A 230 -18.64 2.75 10.05
CA ILE A 230 -18.00 2.24 11.28
C ILE A 230 -18.67 2.91 12.47
N ASP A 231 -19.47 2.15 13.22
CA ASP A 231 -20.20 2.62 14.40
C ASP A 231 -21.11 3.85 14.10
N GLY A 232 -21.70 3.96 12.91
CA GLY A 232 -22.58 5.04 12.49
C GLY A 232 -21.89 6.22 11.83
N GLU A 233 -20.57 6.17 11.66
CA GLU A 233 -19.78 7.19 10.96
C GLU A 233 -19.28 6.67 9.62
N GLN A 234 -19.49 7.48 8.56
CA GLN A 234 -18.98 7.17 7.22
C GLN A 234 -17.49 7.50 7.12
N MET A 235 -16.68 6.47 6.90
CA MET A 235 -15.23 6.61 6.76
C MET A 235 -14.74 5.97 5.47
N GLN A 236 -13.74 6.58 4.83
CA GLN A 236 -13.15 6.01 3.62
C GLN A 236 -12.00 5.06 3.97
N SER A 237 -12.12 3.81 3.55
CA SER A 237 -10.99 2.89 3.58
C SER A 237 -9.97 3.26 2.50
N VAL A 238 -8.69 3.22 2.85
CA VAL A 238 -7.60 3.56 1.94
C VAL A 238 -6.87 2.31 1.45
N PRO A 239 -6.44 2.26 0.18
CA PRO A 239 -5.75 1.10 -0.37
C PRO A 239 -4.25 1.10 -0.04
N GLY A 240 -3.63 -0.08 -0.16
CA GLY A 240 -2.20 -0.28 -0.04
C GLY A 240 -1.38 0.18 -1.26
N GLY A 241 -1.92 1.09 -2.08
CA GLY A 241 -1.25 1.62 -3.27
C GLY A 241 -1.27 0.63 -4.42
N THR A 242 -2.42 0.51 -5.06
CA THR A 242 -2.67 -0.43 -6.14
C THR A 242 -2.68 0.27 -7.51
N HIS A 243 -2.76 -0.50 -8.58
CA HIS A 243 -2.91 0.01 -9.94
C HIS A 243 -4.34 0.53 -10.24
N TRP A 244 -5.30 0.38 -9.32
CA TRP A 244 -6.65 0.96 -9.45
C TRP A 244 -6.74 2.41 -8.97
N GLY A 245 -5.60 3.07 -8.79
CA GLY A 245 -5.54 4.45 -8.30
C GLY A 245 -5.63 4.55 -6.77
N GLY A 246 -5.79 5.77 -6.28
CA GLY A 246 -5.74 6.04 -4.83
C GLY A 246 -4.35 5.80 -4.23
N GLY A 247 -4.29 5.57 -2.92
CA GLY A 247 -3.04 5.36 -2.21
C GLY A 247 -2.37 6.64 -1.73
N ILE A 248 -1.15 6.51 -1.23
CA ILE A 248 -0.37 7.63 -0.68
C ILE A 248 0.26 8.45 -1.81
N GLN A 249 0.10 9.76 -1.69
CA GLN A 249 0.80 10.77 -2.48
C GLN A 249 1.67 11.58 -1.52
N ILE A 250 2.98 11.64 -1.78
CA ILE A 250 3.95 12.17 -0.83
C ILE A 250 5.20 12.69 -1.55
N SER A 251 5.85 13.70 -0.97
CA SER A 251 7.14 14.19 -1.46
C SER A 251 8.28 13.21 -1.13
N THR A 252 9.34 13.26 -1.94
CA THR A 252 10.55 12.46 -1.66
C THR A 252 11.17 12.82 -0.30
N PHE A 253 11.08 14.09 0.12
CA PHE A 253 11.56 14.52 1.43
C PHE A 253 10.80 13.84 2.58
N ASP A 254 9.48 13.83 2.52
CA ASP A 254 8.67 13.24 3.59
C ASP A 254 8.77 11.72 3.59
N HIS A 255 8.87 11.13 2.39
CA HIS A 255 9.11 9.70 2.26
C HIS A 255 10.47 9.29 2.85
N ALA A 256 11.50 10.12 2.67
CA ALA A 256 12.83 9.87 3.27
C ALA A 256 12.80 9.98 4.81
N ARG A 257 11.97 10.86 5.39
CA ARG A 257 11.76 10.92 6.85
C ARG A 257 11.14 9.61 7.36
N PHE A 258 10.11 9.11 6.66
CA PHE A 258 9.53 7.81 6.97
C PHE A 258 10.55 6.68 6.85
N GLY A 259 11.34 6.66 5.77
CA GLY A 259 12.43 5.70 5.60
C GLY A 259 13.45 5.75 6.73
N LEU A 260 13.79 6.95 7.22
CA LEU A 260 14.72 7.13 8.35
C LEU A 260 14.12 6.61 9.67
N LEU A 261 12.81 6.82 9.91
CA LEU A 261 12.09 6.26 11.04
C LEU A 261 12.21 4.74 11.05
N VAL A 262 11.88 4.09 9.94
CA VAL A 262 11.96 2.62 9.80
C VAL A 262 13.40 2.13 10.00
N HIS A 263 14.39 2.81 9.40
CA HIS A 263 15.79 2.47 9.56
C HIS A 263 16.26 2.54 11.02
N ARG A 264 15.72 3.47 11.80
CA ARG A 264 16.06 3.66 13.23
C ARG A 264 15.20 2.79 14.16
N ARG A 265 14.27 2.00 13.64
CA ARG A 265 13.36 1.13 14.40
C ARG A 265 12.34 1.87 15.27
N GLY A 266 11.93 3.04 14.84
CA GLY A 266 11.01 3.93 15.52
C GLY A 266 11.65 5.13 16.16
#